data_816095504ed6050c600b9f1822dd7559
#
_entry.id   816095504ed6050c600b9f1822dd7559
#
_cell.length_a   1.000
_cell.length_b   1.000
_cell.length_c   1.000
_cell.angle_alpha   90.00
_cell.angle_beta   90.00
_cell.angle_gamma   90.00
#
_symmetry.space_group_name_H-M   'P 1'
#
loop_
_entity.id
_entity.type
_entity.pdbx_description
1 polymer ?
#
loop_
_entity_poly.entity_id
_entity_poly.type
_entity_poly.pdbx_seq_one_letter_code
_entity_poly.pdbx_strand_id
1 'polypeptide(L)'
;STKKDKFSFKDHFYMELAHRMASRAIGTTGSNPPVGCIIVKKNNIISRGWTQPTGKPHAEIHAIRQVKDKALLNGAEIYCSLEPCSHFGKTDPCVDSIIKSGIKKVFIGDIDKNPIVNGKGIARLEKSKIKVKILFNKEIKELNKIFFNSKIEKRPLILSKIASTLDSKIATSNSESKWITNSLSRSHGCLLYTSDAADDWSS
;
A
#
# COMPACT_ATOMS: atom_id res chain seq x y z
N SER A 1 -14.72 24.85 -14.89
CA SER A 1 -13.58 24.39 -15.70
C SER A 1 -12.46 23.96 -14.77
N THR A 2 -12.45 22.69 -14.37
CA THR A 2 -11.40 22.08 -13.54
C THR A 2 -10.13 21.97 -14.40
N LYS A 3 -9.12 22.81 -14.10
CA LYS A 3 -7.76 22.59 -14.61
C LYS A 3 -7.33 21.18 -14.20
N LYS A 4 -7.32 20.22 -15.14
CA LYS A 4 -6.66 18.93 -14.94
C LYS A 4 -5.20 19.23 -14.64
N ASP A 5 -4.77 19.02 -13.39
CA ASP A 5 -3.37 19.07 -13.02
C ASP A 5 -2.59 18.10 -13.93
N LYS A 6 -1.75 18.65 -14.81
CA LYS A 6 -0.86 17.82 -15.63
C LYS A 6 0.22 17.25 -14.72
N PHE A 7 0.18 15.95 -14.51
CA PHE A 7 1.24 15.21 -13.84
C PHE A 7 2.40 14.98 -14.82
N SER A 8 3.63 15.07 -14.33
CA SER A 8 4.81 14.76 -15.12
C SER A 8 5.02 13.26 -15.24
N PHE A 9 5.79 12.82 -16.22
CA PHE A 9 6.24 11.43 -16.32
C PHE A 9 6.90 10.93 -15.02
N LYS A 10 7.67 11.82 -14.37
CA LYS A 10 8.32 11.51 -13.09
C LYS A 10 7.33 11.25 -11.96
N ASP A 11 6.22 12.00 -11.91
CA ASP A 11 5.19 11.79 -10.88
C ASP A 11 4.58 10.39 -11.02
N HIS A 12 4.29 9.96 -12.25
CA HIS A 12 3.81 8.60 -12.52
C HIS A 12 4.84 7.55 -12.15
N PHE A 13 6.11 7.76 -12.49
CA PHE A 13 7.21 6.85 -12.16
C PHE A 13 7.37 6.67 -10.64
N TYR A 14 7.36 7.76 -9.86
CA TYR A 14 7.49 7.67 -8.40
C TYR A 14 6.25 7.04 -7.75
N MET A 15 5.06 7.27 -8.29
CA MET A 15 3.84 6.63 -7.82
C MET A 15 3.85 5.12 -8.10
N GLU A 16 4.34 4.70 -9.27
CA GLU A 16 4.54 3.30 -9.59
C GLU A 16 5.55 2.62 -8.64
N LEU A 17 6.63 3.31 -8.27
CA LEU A 17 7.55 2.81 -7.25
C LEU A 17 6.89 2.70 -5.88
N ALA A 18 6.01 3.64 -5.51
CA ALA A 18 5.24 3.56 -4.28
C ALA A 18 4.31 2.33 -4.31
N HIS A 19 3.65 2.04 -5.45
CA HIS A 19 2.87 0.82 -5.62
C HIS A 19 3.72 -0.45 -5.42
N ARG A 20 4.90 -0.52 -6.02
CA ARG A 20 5.83 -1.65 -5.82
C ARG A 20 6.27 -1.81 -4.37
N MET A 21 6.40 -0.70 -3.62
CA MET A 21 6.67 -0.79 -2.17
C MET A 21 5.45 -1.33 -1.42
N ALA A 22 4.22 -0.93 -1.79
CA ALA A 22 3.00 -1.48 -1.21
C ALA A 22 2.89 -3.00 -1.40
N SER A 23 3.27 -3.50 -2.58
CA SER A 23 3.24 -4.93 -2.88
C SER A 23 4.12 -5.77 -1.95
N ARG A 24 5.19 -5.19 -1.36
CA ARG A 24 6.03 -5.87 -0.35
C ARG A 24 5.31 -6.10 0.98
N ALA A 25 4.26 -5.36 1.24
CA ALA A 25 3.49 -5.44 2.46
C ALA A 25 2.35 -6.47 2.40
N ILE A 26 2.04 -7.00 1.22
CA ILE A 26 0.97 -7.98 1.03
C ILE A 26 1.24 -9.21 1.91
N GLY A 27 0.20 -9.65 2.64
CA GLY A 27 0.27 -10.82 3.52
C GLY A 27 0.99 -10.60 4.86
N THR A 28 1.52 -9.40 5.14
CA THR A 28 2.27 -9.14 6.39
C THR A 28 1.65 -8.06 7.27
N THR A 29 0.65 -7.33 6.78
CA THR A 29 0.09 -6.14 7.46
C THR A 29 -1.06 -6.45 8.40
N GLY A 30 -1.56 -7.67 8.42
CA GLY A 30 -2.76 -8.04 9.18
C GLY A 30 -3.95 -7.16 8.79
N SER A 31 -4.52 -6.45 9.76
CA SER A 31 -5.68 -5.58 9.55
C SER A 31 -5.39 -4.22 8.90
N ASN A 32 -4.14 -3.91 8.57
CA ASN A 32 -3.74 -2.65 7.93
C ASN A 32 -3.67 -2.80 6.40
N PRO A 33 -3.94 -1.73 5.62
CA PRO A 33 -3.77 -1.78 4.18
C PRO A 33 -2.28 -1.90 3.81
N PRO A 34 -1.96 -2.58 2.71
CA PRO A 34 -0.61 -2.57 2.15
C PRO A 34 -0.36 -1.22 1.48
N VAL A 35 0.41 -0.36 2.12
CA VAL A 35 0.78 0.98 1.62
C VAL A 35 2.25 1.03 1.33
N GLY A 36 2.62 1.74 0.27
CA GLY A 36 3.99 2.05 -0.09
C GLY A 36 4.23 3.53 -0.18
N CYS A 37 5.47 3.93 0.07
CA CYS A 37 5.86 5.32 0.14
C CYS A 37 7.26 5.55 -0.44
N ILE A 38 7.41 6.63 -1.21
CA ILE A 38 8.69 7.10 -1.77
C ILE A 38 8.89 8.57 -1.38
N ILE A 39 10.05 8.90 -0.84
CA ILE A 39 10.43 10.29 -0.55
C ILE A 39 11.48 10.74 -1.57
N VAL A 40 11.20 11.89 -2.18
CA VAL A 40 12.01 12.46 -3.27
C VAL A 40 12.48 13.86 -2.91
N LYS A 41 13.75 14.16 -3.14
CA LYS A 41 14.34 15.49 -3.01
C LYS A 41 15.14 15.83 -4.26
N LYS A 42 14.83 16.96 -4.91
CA LYS A 42 15.51 17.41 -6.15
C LYS A 42 15.62 16.30 -7.20
N ASN A 43 14.52 15.57 -7.45
CA ASN A 43 14.41 14.42 -8.36
C ASN A 43 15.20 13.16 -7.95
N ASN A 44 15.82 13.13 -6.76
CA ASN A 44 16.49 11.95 -6.24
C ASN A 44 15.63 11.27 -5.18
N ILE A 45 15.51 9.94 -5.25
CA ILE A 45 14.87 9.15 -4.21
C ILE A 45 15.79 9.10 -3.01
N ILE A 46 15.36 9.66 -1.88
CA ILE A 46 16.11 9.68 -0.63
C ILE A 46 15.67 8.61 0.36
N SER A 47 14.45 8.09 0.20
CA SER A 47 13.95 6.99 1.03
C SER A 47 12.80 6.24 0.38
N ARG A 48 12.56 5.01 0.86
CA ARG A 48 11.45 4.13 0.50
C ARG A 48 10.85 3.55 1.77
N GLY A 49 9.53 3.35 1.78
CA GLY A 49 8.84 2.74 2.90
C GLY A 49 7.66 1.88 2.46
N TRP A 50 7.26 0.96 3.30
CA TRP A 50 6.04 0.17 3.14
C TRP A 50 5.46 -0.14 4.51
N THR A 51 4.16 -0.44 4.57
CA THR A 51 3.48 -0.81 5.81
C THR A 51 4.17 -2.01 6.45
N GLN A 52 4.61 -1.84 7.69
CA GLN A 52 5.23 -2.89 8.47
C GLN A 52 4.15 -3.77 9.16
N PRO A 53 4.48 -4.94 9.70
CA PRO A 53 3.55 -5.78 10.43
C PRO A 53 2.74 -5.02 11.48
N THR A 54 1.56 -5.51 11.82
CA THR A 54 0.63 -4.87 12.77
C THR A 54 1.34 -4.41 14.06
N GLY A 55 1.09 -3.16 14.46
CA GLY A 55 1.75 -2.53 15.61
C GLY A 55 3.11 -1.89 15.30
N LYS A 56 3.61 -2.05 14.08
CA LYS A 56 4.82 -1.41 13.56
C LYS A 56 4.47 -0.17 12.71
N PRO A 57 5.47 0.64 12.30
CA PRO A 57 5.21 1.88 11.56
C PRO A 57 4.48 1.68 10.25
N HIS A 58 3.62 2.65 9.90
CA HIS A 58 3.06 2.80 8.56
C HIS A 58 4.15 3.19 7.54
N ALA A 59 3.83 3.08 6.25
CA ALA A 59 4.76 3.29 5.15
C ALA A 59 5.48 4.65 5.21
N GLU A 60 4.74 5.71 5.51
CA GLU A 60 5.24 7.08 5.58
C GLU A 60 6.24 7.23 6.72
N ILE A 61 5.89 6.74 7.90
CA ILE A 61 6.76 6.78 9.09
C ILE A 61 8.01 5.94 8.87
N HIS A 62 7.84 4.76 8.26
CA HIS A 62 8.95 3.89 7.89
C HIS A 62 9.91 4.60 6.93
N ALA A 63 9.40 5.26 5.87
CA ALA A 63 10.20 6.04 4.94
C ALA A 63 10.91 7.23 5.61
N ILE A 64 10.20 8.03 6.42
CA ILE A 64 10.76 9.19 7.13
C ILE A 64 11.89 8.76 8.08
N ARG A 65 11.72 7.65 8.79
CA ARG A 65 12.73 7.12 9.73
C ARG A 65 14.02 6.72 9.05
N GLN A 66 13.95 6.17 7.84
CA GLN A 66 15.12 5.70 7.08
C GLN A 66 15.97 6.84 6.49
N VAL A 67 15.47 8.06 6.40
CA VAL A 67 16.29 9.20 5.95
C VAL A 67 17.32 9.51 7.03
N LYS A 68 18.61 9.30 6.73
CA LYS A 68 19.72 9.52 7.68
C LYS A 68 19.83 11.00 8.05
N ASP A 69 19.97 11.85 7.05
CA ASP A 69 20.00 13.30 7.23
C ASP A 69 18.59 13.87 7.16
N LYS A 70 18.02 14.18 8.32
CA LYS A 70 16.65 14.72 8.43
C LYS A 70 16.47 16.09 7.77
N ALA A 71 17.51 16.85 7.55
CA ALA A 71 17.45 18.12 6.83
C ALA A 71 16.98 17.94 5.36
N LEU A 72 17.24 16.78 4.77
CA LEU A 72 16.78 16.46 3.42
C LEU A 72 15.26 16.37 3.29
N LEU A 73 14.54 16.10 4.40
CA LEU A 73 13.07 16.05 4.40
C LEU A 73 12.45 17.42 4.19
N ASN A 74 13.09 18.48 4.66
CA ASN A 74 12.59 19.83 4.50
C ASN A 74 12.47 20.20 3.01
N GLY A 75 11.25 20.51 2.57
CA GLY A 75 10.94 20.82 1.17
C GLY A 75 11.01 19.61 0.21
N ALA A 76 11.06 18.38 0.73
CA ALA A 76 10.94 17.16 -0.07
C ALA A 76 9.50 16.94 -0.56
N GLU A 77 9.35 16.00 -1.46
CA GLU A 77 8.08 15.48 -1.96
C GLU A 77 7.91 14.03 -1.52
N ILE A 78 6.70 13.63 -1.14
CA ILE A 78 6.37 12.27 -0.74
C ILE A 78 5.27 11.71 -1.62
N TYR A 79 5.44 10.49 -2.09
CA TYR A 79 4.48 9.74 -2.90
C TYR A 79 3.96 8.58 -2.05
N CYS A 80 2.68 8.60 -1.73
CA CYS A 80 2.00 7.58 -0.93
C CYS A 80 0.98 6.85 -1.81
N SER A 81 1.00 5.53 -1.81
CA SER A 81 0.02 4.75 -2.58
C SER A 81 -1.40 4.91 -2.05
N LEU A 82 -1.55 5.28 -0.76
CA LEU A 82 -2.85 5.53 -0.12
C LEU A 82 -2.78 6.83 0.68
N GLU A 83 -3.95 7.44 0.91
CA GLU A 83 -4.10 8.62 1.75
C GLU A 83 -3.47 8.42 3.14
N PRO A 84 -2.58 9.32 3.61
CA PRO A 84 -2.00 9.25 4.94
C PRO A 84 -3.05 9.41 6.04
N CYS A 85 -3.01 8.55 7.05
CA CYS A 85 -3.96 8.58 8.14
C CYS A 85 -3.84 9.85 9.01
N SER A 86 -4.99 10.35 9.47
CA SER A 86 -5.12 11.55 10.31
C SER A 86 -5.66 11.28 11.71
N HIS A 87 -6.05 10.04 12.00
CA HIS A 87 -6.57 9.62 13.30
C HIS A 87 -5.50 8.96 14.16
N PHE A 88 -5.65 9.06 15.45
CA PHE A 88 -4.86 8.31 16.42
C PHE A 88 -5.36 6.87 16.46
N GLY A 89 -4.47 5.93 16.21
CA GLY A 89 -4.69 4.50 16.32
C GLY A 89 -3.67 3.88 17.30
N LYS A 90 -3.10 2.74 16.94
CA LYS A 90 -1.96 2.16 17.67
C LYS A 90 -0.66 2.97 17.49
N THR A 91 -0.62 3.85 16.51
CA THR A 91 0.49 4.76 16.21
C THR A 91 -0.04 6.17 15.98
N ASP A 92 0.86 7.15 16.10
CA ASP A 92 0.54 8.55 15.78
C ASP A 92 0.12 8.71 14.32
N PRO A 93 -0.73 9.71 14.02
CA PRO A 93 -1.15 10.02 12.66
C PRO A 93 0.03 10.26 11.72
N CYS A 94 0.05 9.60 10.55
CA CYS A 94 1.09 9.81 9.54
C CYS A 94 1.17 11.26 9.08
N VAL A 95 0.02 11.94 8.98
CA VAL A 95 -0.08 13.35 8.63
C VAL A 95 0.78 14.23 9.53
N ASP A 96 0.79 13.99 10.84
CA ASP A 96 1.57 14.80 11.81
C ASP A 96 3.08 14.65 11.58
N SER A 97 3.52 13.45 11.30
CA SER A 97 4.92 13.18 10.99
C SER A 97 5.35 13.82 9.66
N ILE A 98 4.48 13.81 8.65
CA ILE A 98 4.73 14.48 7.37
C ILE A 98 4.86 15.99 7.58
N ILE A 99 3.95 16.61 8.36
CA ILE A 99 3.97 18.03 8.68
C ILE A 99 5.25 18.39 9.44
N LYS A 100 5.55 17.65 10.52
CA LYS A 100 6.75 17.88 11.36
C LYS A 100 8.06 17.72 10.58
N SER A 101 8.09 16.89 9.55
CA SER A 101 9.30 16.66 8.75
C SER A 101 9.62 17.78 7.76
N GLY A 102 8.72 18.75 7.56
CA GLY A 102 8.91 19.86 6.62
C GLY A 102 8.72 19.46 5.14
N ILE A 103 8.13 18.31 4.86
CA ILE A 103 7.73 17.90 3.51
C ILE A 103 6.73 18.91 2.95
N LYS A 104 6.92 19.37 1.71
CA LYS A 104 6.09 20.44 1.12
C LYS A 104 5.05 19.94 0.12
N LYS A 105 5.19 18.73 -0.39
CA LYS A 105 4.27 18.19 -1.38
C LYS A 105 3.99 16.73 -1.11
N VAL A 106 2.73 16.35 -1.17
CA VAL A 106 2.25 14.97 -0.99
C VAL A 106 1.48 14.56 -2.24
N PHE A 107 1.89 13.46 -2.83
CA PHE A 107 1.16 12.80 -3.91
C PHE A 107 0.48 11.56 -3.35
N ILE A 108 -0.78 11.34 -3.71
CA ILE A 108 -1.64 10.27 -3.19
C ILE A 108 -2.15 9.45 -4.36
N GLY A 109 -1.93 8.13 -4.33
CA GLY A 109 -2.34 7.20 -5.38
C GLY A 109 -3.81 6.82 -5.33
N ASP A 110 -4.39 6.73 -4.13
CA ASP A 110 -5.82 6.47 -3.90
C ASP A 110 -6.28 7.11 -2.58
N ILE A 111 -7.56 7.50 -2.52
CA ILE A 111 -8.16 8.04 -1.29
C ILE A 111 -8.62 6.87 -0.41
N ASP A 112 -8.37 6.97 0.90
CA ASP A 112 -8.83 5.96 1.84
C ASP A 112 -10.37 6.02 1.96
N LYS A 113 -11.03 4.92 1.63
CA LYS A 113 -12.49 4.80 1.70
C LYS A 113 -13.02 4.58 3.11
N ASN A 114 -12.14 4.37 4.10
CA ASN A 114 -12.54 4.25 5.48
C ASN A 114 -13.16 5.59 5.97
N PRO A 115 -14.41 5.64 6.45
CA PRO A 115 -15.07 6.86 6.90
C PRO A 115 -14.32 7.64 7.98
N ILE A 116 -13.44 6.97 8.72
CA ILE A 116 -12.58 7.61 9.73
C ILE A 116 -11.48 8.45 9.08
N VAL A 117 -11.00 8.06 7.89
CA VAL A 117 -9.89 8.71 7.16
C VAL A 117 -10.42 9.58 6.03
N ASN A 118 -11.09 9.04 5.10
CA ASN A 118 -11.69 9.57 3.86
C ASN A 118 -11.60 11.10 3.69
N GLY A 119 -10.54 11.58 3.07
CA GLY A 119 -10.31 13.02 2.81
C GLY A 119 -9.82 13.84 4.02
N LYS A 120 -9.87 13.31 5.24
CA LYS A 120 -9.46 14.07 6.44
C LYS A 120 -7.94 14.27 6.52
N GLY A 121 -7.18 13.28 6.02
CA GLY A 121 -5.72 13.39 5.89
C GLY A 121 -5.33 14.48 4.91
N ILE A 122 -5.98 14.50 3.75
CA ILE A 122 -5.81 15.54 2.72
C ILE A 122 -6.11 16.91 3.29
N ALA A 123 -7.29 17.11 3.88
CA ALA A 123 -7.72 18.40 4.45
C ALA A 123 -6.73 18.91 5.52
N ARG A 124 -6.19 18.02 6.37
CA ARG A 124 -5.23 18.38 7.41
C ARG A 124 -3.87 18.79 6.84
N LEU A 125 -3.39 18.11 5.79
CA LEU A 125 -2.17 18.48 5.07
C LEU A 125 -2.31 19.85 4.40
N GLU A 126 -3.41 20.11 3.71
CA GLU A 126 -3.69 21.38 3.03
C GLU A 126 -3.81 22.54 4.03
N LYS A 127 -4.50 22.33 5.17
CA LYS A 127 -4.55 23.30 6.26
C LYS A 127 -3.16 23.68 6.79
N SER A 128 -2.21 22.74 6.72
CA SER A 128 -0.81 22.96 7.09
C SER A 128 0.04 23.51 5.94
N LYS A 129 -0.59 24.02 4.86
CA LYS A 129 0.06 24.60 3.67
C LYS A 129 0.94 23.61 2.90
N ILE A 130 0.68 22.32 3.04
CA ILE A 130 1.30 21.28 2.24
C ILE A 130 0.49 21.10 0.97
N LYS A 131 1.16 21.10 -0.18
CA LYS A 131 0.51 20.92 -1.48
C LYS A 131 0.17 19.44 -1.67
N VAL A 132 -1.12 19.12 -1.77
CA VAL A 132 -1.58 17.77 -2.02
C VAL A 132 -1.99 17.62 -3.49
N LYS A 133 -1.62 16.50 -4.10
CA LYS A 133 -2.02 16.10 -5.45
C LYS A 133 -2.46 14.64 -5.46
N ILE A 134 -3.62 14.36 -6.06
CA ILE A 134 -4.15 13.02 -6.17
C ILE A 134 -3.83 12.49 -7.56
N LEU A 135 -2.96 11.50 -7.63
CA LEU A 135 -2.52 10.83 -8.84
C LEU A 135 -3.10 9.41 -8.85
N PHE A 136 -4.37 9.29 -9.21
CA PHE A 136 -5.03 7.99 -9.25
C PHE A 136 -4.26 6.98 -10.10
N ASN A 137 -4.02 5.82 -9.52
CA ASN A 137 -3.35 4.69 -10.15
C ASN A 137 -4.25 3.46 -10.05
N LYS A 138 -4.48 2.81 -11.19
CA LYS A 138 -5.41 1.67 -11.29
C LYS A 138 -4.90 0.46 -10.50
N GLU A 139 -3.62 0.18 -10.55
CA GLU A 139 -2.97 -0.95 -9.88
C GLU A 139 -3.04 -0.77 -8.36
N ILE A 140 -2.83 0.45 -7.86
CA ILE A 140 -2.98 0.80 -6.44
C ILE A 140 -4.43 0.60 -5.99
N LYS A 141 -5.39 1.03 -6.81
CA LYS A 141 -6.81 0.84 -6.50
C LYS A 141 -7.20 -0.63 -6.40
N GLU A 142 -6.71 -1.47 -7.31
CA GLU A 142 -6.95 -2.91 -7.25
C GLU A 142 -6.28 -3.55 -6.03
N LEU A 143 -5.06 -3.15 -5.69
CA LEU A 143 -4.35 -3.61 -4.49
C LEU A 143 -5.14 -3.30 -3.21
N ASN A 144 -5.70 -2.10 -3.11
CA ASN A 144 -6.46 -1.66 -1.94
C ASN A 144 -7.90 -2.21 -1.89
N LYS A 145 -8.42 -2.72 -3.01
CA LYS A 145 -9.79 -3.23 -3.13
C LYS A 145 -10.10 -4.33 -2.12
N ILE A 146 -9.16 -5.25 -1.93
CA ILE A 146 -9.27 -6.35 -0.96
C ILE A 146 -9.47 -5.80 0.45
N PHE A 147 -8.61 -4.86 0.85
CA PHE A 147 -8.69 -4.22 2.17
C PHE A 147 -10.00 -3.44 2.34
N PHE A 148 -10.39 -2.64 1.35
CA PHE A 148 -11.61 -1.85 1.44
C PHE A 148 -12.86 -2.71 1.46
N ASN A 149 -12.95 -3.77 0.67
CA ASN A 149 -14.10 -4.66 0.68
C ASN A 149 -14.31 -5.29 2.06
N SER A 150 -13.24 -5.78 2.69
CA SER A 150 -13.34 -6.36 4.03
C SER A 150 -13.79 -5.35 5.10
N LYS A 151 -13.35 -4.08 5.00
CA LYS A 151 -13.66 -3.03 5.98
C LYS A 151 -15.02 -2.36 5.78
N ILE A 152 -15.42 -2.15 4.52
CA ILE A 152 -16.65 -1.42 4.18
C ILE A 152 -17.85 -2.37 4.09
N GLU A 153 -17.67 -3.47 3.39
CA GLU A 153 -18.76 -4.43 3.14
C GLU A 153 -18.95 -5.43 4.27
N LYS A 154 -18.04 -5.46 5.25
CA LYS A 154 -18.02 -6.43 6.36
C LYS A 154 -18.14 -7.87 5.88
N ARG A 155 -17.63 -8.15 4.70
CA ARG A 155 -17.61 -9.48 4.09
C ARG A 155 -16.16 -9.93 3.94
N PRO A 156 -15.83 -11.16 4.28
CA PRO A 156 -14.52 -11.70 3.98
C PRO A 156 -14.32 -11.78 2.47
N LEU A 157 -13.12 -11.47 1.99
CA LEU A 157 -12.72 -11.80 0.63
C LEU A 157 -12.42 -13.29 0.61
N ILE A 158 -13.18 -14.04 -0.17
CA ILE A 158 -12.88 -15.46 -0.42
C ILE A 158 -12.05 -15.53 -1.70
N LEU A 159 -10.82 -15.99 -1.57
CA LEU A 159 -9.90 -16.23 -2.67
C LEU A 159 -9.71 -17.74 -2.85
N SER A 160 -10.20 -18.30 -3.96
CA SER A 160 -9.95 -19.69 -4.32
C SER A 160 -8.80 -19.76 -5.32
N LYS A 161 -7.73 -20.48 -4.97
CA LYS A 161 -6.64 -20.78 -5.88
C LYS A 161 -6.72 -22.24 -6.33
N ILE A 162 -6.87 -22.45 -7.63
CA ILE A 162 -6.93 -23.76 -8.23
C ILE A 162 -5.70 -23.96 -9.14
N ALA A 163 -4.99 -25.07 -8.97
CA ALA A 163 -3.97 -25.51 -9.91
C ALA A 163 -4.63 -26.42 -10.95
N SER A 164 -4.56 -26.05 -12.22
CA SER A 164 -5.10 -26.84 -13.31
C SER A 164 -4.13 -26.90 -14.49
N THR A 165 -4.25 -27.94 -15.29
CA THR A 165 -3.61 -28.05 -16.61
C THR A 165 -4.24 -27.06 -17.60
N LEU A 166 -3.66 -26.91 -18.78
CA LEU A 166 -4.16 -26.02 -19.82
C LEU A 166 -5.58 -26.38 -20.28
N ASP A 167 -5.92 -27.69 -20.24
CA ASP A 167 -7.25 -28.23 -20.51
C ASP A 167 -8.14 -28.31 -19.25
N SER A 168 -7.82 -27.54 -18.22
CA SER A 168 -8.61 -27.37 -16.97
C SER A 168 -8.75 -28.66 -16.12
N LYS A 169 -7.82 -29.59 -16.24
CA LYS A 169 -7.78 -30.78 -15.37
C LYS A 169 -7.01 -30.50 -14.09
N ILE A 170 -7.50 -31.02 -12.96
CA ILE A 170 -6.87 -30.88 -11.65
C ILE A 170 -6.06 -32.12 -11.24
N ALA A 171 -6.26 -33.22 -11.93
CA ALA A 171 -5.54 -34.49 -11.76
C ALA A 171 -5.63 -35.34 -13.02
N THR A 172 -4.80 -36.37 -13.11
CA THR A 172 -4.91 -37.44 -14.11
C THR A 172 -6.12 -38.35 -13.80
N SER A 173 -6.46 -39.26 -14.73
CA SER A 173 -7.48 -40.28 -14.52
C SER A 173 -7.22 -41.19 -13.31
N ASN A 174 -5.94 -41.34 -12.93
CA ASN A 174 -5.50 -42.09 -11.76
C ASN A 174 -5.39 -41.22 -10.46
N SER A 175 -6.01 -40.05 -10.46
CA SER A 175 -5.98 -39.09 -9.33
C SER A 175 -4.59 -38.55 -8.98
N GLU A 176 -3.61 -38.66 -9.87
CA GLU A 176 -2.30 -38.04 -9.67
C GLU A 176 -2.33 -36.57 -10.07
N SER A 177 -1.91 -35.68 -9.14
CA SER A 177 -1.89 -34.22 -9.34
C SER A 177 -0.50 -33.58 -9.22
N LYS A 178 0.54 -34.38 -9.00
CA LYS A 178 1.93 -33.91 -8.84
C LYS A 178 2.68 -34.02 -10.17
N TRP A 179 3.22 -32.95 -10.76
CA TRP A 179 3.13 -31.51 -10.40
C TRP A 179 2.48 -30.81 -11.58
N ILE A 180 1.30 -30.23 -11.39
CA ILE A 180 0.59 -29.49 -12.43
C ILE A 180 1.23 -28.12 -12.66
N THR A 181 1.81 -27.51 -11.63
CA THR A 181 2.42 -26.18 -11.68
C THR A 181 3.90 -26.21 -11.30
N ASN A 182 4.66 -25.21 -11.77
CA ASN A 182 6.09 -25.06 -11.45
C ASN A 182 6.32 -24.62 -9.98
N SER A 183 7.58 -24.65 -9.54
CA SER A 183 7.97 -24.30 -8.17
C SER A 183 7.60 -22.87 -7.77
N LEU A 184 7.73 -21.89 -8.69
CA LEU A 184 7.36 -20.49 -8.47
C LEU A 184 5.86 -20.35 -8.20
N SER A 185 5.02 -21.00 -8.99
CA SER A 185 3.56 -20.97 -8.80
C SER A 185 3.15 -21.64 -7.48
N ARG A 186 3.84 -22.70 -7.08
CA ARG A 186 3.60 -23.34 -5.79
C ARG A 186 4.03 -22.46 -4.62
N SER A 187 5.20 -21.82 -4.69
CA SER A 187 5.65 -20.86 -3.67
C SER A 187 4.69 -19.69 -3.52
N HIS A 188 4.18 -19.16 -4.63
CA HIS A 188 3.15 -18.11 -4.58
C HIS A 188 1.84 -18.62 -3.95
N GLY A 189 1.46 -19.88 -4.20
CA GLY A 189 0.31 -20.50 -3.55
C GLY A 189 0.49 -20.66 -2.04
N CYS A 190 1.67 -21.06 -1.61
CA CYS A 190 2.01 -21.14 -0.18
C CYS A 190 1.93 -19.78 0.49
N LEU A 191 2.40 -18.71 -0.17
CA LEU A 191 2.32 -17.36 0.37
C LEU A 191 0.86 -16.91 0.59
N LEU A 192 -0.03 -17.20 -0.35
CA LEU A 192 -1.46 -16.90 -0.22
C LEU A 192 -2.11 -17.70 0.92
N TYR A 193 -1.75 -18.97 1.06
CA TYR A 193 -2.28 -19.86 2.10
C TYR A 193 -1.78 -19.46 3.50
N THR A 194 -0.49 -19.19 3.66
CA THR A 194 0.12 -18.87 4.96
C THR A 194 -0.25 -17.50 5.50
N SER A 195 -0.65 -16.55 4.64
CA SER A 195 -1.10 -15.25 5.09
C SER A 195 -2.50 -15.25 5.71
N ASP A 196 -3.31 -16.28 5.43
CA ASP A 196 -4.73 -16.33 5.81
C ASP A 196 -5.03 -17.48 6.80
N ALA A 197 -4.24 -18.55 6.79
CA ALA A 197 -4.49 -19.76 7.58
C ALA A 197 -3.93 -19.74 9.00
N ALA A 198 -3.26 -18.67 9.42
CA ALA A 198 -2.66 -18.58 10.75
C ALA A 198 -3.70 -18.48 11.89
N ASP A 199 -4.96 -18.19 11.57
CA ASP A 199 -6.03 -17.99 12.57
C ASP A 199 -6.93 -19.22 12.78
N ASP A 200 -6.78 -20.30 11.99
CA ASP A 200 -7.74 -21.40 11.97
C ASP A 200 -7.31 -22.65 12.77
N TRP A 201 -6.19 -22.61 13.48
CA TRP A 201 -5.69 -23.75 14.28
C TRP A 201 -5.70 -23.50 15.79
N SER A 202 -6.60 -22.66 16.28
CA SER A 202 -6.87 -22.49 17.70
C SER A 202 -8.27 -23.00 18.08
N SER A 203 -8.57 -24.25 17.76
CA SER A 203 -9.71 -24.98 18.36
C SER A 203 -9.28 -26.36 18.76
#